data_e1967b7221d32257720bb827034a244e
#
_entry.id   e1967b7221d32257720bb827034a244e
#
_cell.length_a   1.000
_cell.length_b   1.000
_cell.length_c   1.000
_cell.angle_alpha   90.00
_cell.angle_beta   90.00
_cell.angle_gamma   90.00
#
_symmetry.space_group_name_H-M   'P 1'
#
loop_
_entity.id
_entity.type
_entity.pdbx_description
1 polymer ?
#
loop_
_entity_poly.entity_id
_entity_poly.type
_entity_poly.pdbx_seq_one_letter_code
_entity_poly.pdbx_strand_id
1 'polypeptide(L)'
;MLKINDYKKYLEFQEEVKENLKNLKELDEYSPSLLKENLNLLKEKGYLGVPYPKEYGGLGLDYLHYAIVICEISKICPSTGLAVAAHTSLCAFPIFKYGDEEQKKRYLIPLARGEKIGAMGLTEPNAGSEASAIELQAKKNGNFYILNGTKRFITNSKEAEIFVILSTLDKSLGKKGITAFIIERNFKGFTIGREEDKLGVRGSSTCELIFEDCEVPKENLLGKEGEGYKYIMETLDGGRISIAAFSLGIAKRAYEMILKWEKERETKSEIVYKIIAECDTLIESATLLTYYSALLKNQGERGDKESANAKLYTSEVAIKVCDYALSLYSYYGISKEYNLEKFFRDAKICEIGEGTSEIMKLIIAKEALKNFK
;
A
#
# COMPACT_ATOMS: atom_id res chain seq x y z
N MET A 1 -6.88 13.17 21.32
CA MET A 1 -5.75 12.64 22.13
C MET A 1 -6.12 11.25 22.59
N LEU A 2 -5.31 10.23 22.25
CA LEU A 2 -5.52 8.86 22.74
C LEU A 2 -5.46 8.85 24.27
N LYS A 3 -6.45 8.25 24.91
CA LYS A 3 -6.36 7.96 26.32
C LYS A 3 -5.35 6.82 26.50
N ILE A 4 -4.61 6.78 27.61
CA ILE A 4 -3.60 5.75 27.91
C ILE A 4 -4.20 4.33 27.80
N ASN A 5 -5.46 4.14 28.20
CA ASN A 5 -6.16 2.86 28.08
C ASN A 5 -6.43 2.43 26.62
N ASP A 6 -6.62 3.38 25.71
CA ASP A 6 -6.82 3.07 24.28
C ASP A 6 -5.50 2.61 23.66
N TYR A 7 -4.37 3.19 24.09
CA TYR A 7 -3.04 2.78 23.62
C TYR A 7 -2.71 1.33 23.98
N LYS A 8 -3.04 0.93 25.22
CA LYS A 8 -2.82 -0.46 25.68
C LYS A 8 -3.52 -1.49 24.77
N LYS A 9 -4.76 -1.20 24.35
CA LYS A 9 -5.52 -2.07 23.44
C LYS A 9 -4.79 -2.31 22.10
N TYR A 10 -4.18 -1.27 21.55
CA TYR A 10 -3.42 -1.41 20.30
C TYR A 10 -2.12 -2.19 20.48
N LEU A 11 -1.47 -2.08 21.65
CA LEU A 11 -0.30 -2.90 21.98
C LEU A 11 -0.67 -4.39 22.12
N GLU A 12 -1.78 -4.69 22.80
CA GLU A 12 -2.28 -6.07 22.93
C GLU A 12 -2.62 -6.66 21.56
N PHE A 13 -3.27 -5.88 20.70
CA PHE A 13 -3.54 -6.31 19.33
C PHE A 13 -2.25 -6.52 18.52
N GLN A 14 -1.25 -5.65 18.68
CA GLN A 14 0.05 -5.83 18.01
C GLN A 14 0.72 -7.14 18.39
N GLU A 15 0.70 -7.52 19.67
CA GLU A 15 1.25 -8.81 20.11
C GLU A 15 0.44 -10.00 19.55
N GLU A 16 -0.87 -9.89 19.49
CA GLU A 16 -1.72 -10.88 18.81
C GLU A 16 -1.33 -11.04 17.33
N VAL A 17 -1.15 -9.93 16.62
CA VAL A 17 -0.73 -9.95 15.20
C VAL A 17 0.63 -10.62 15.05
N LYS A 18 1.62 -10.29 15.87
CA LYS A 18 2.94 -10.93 15.85
C LYS A 18 2.85 -12.45 16.01
N GLU A 19 2.03 -12.92 16.96
CA GLU A 19 1.83 -14.35 17.19
C GLU A 19 1.19 -15.01 15.96
N ASN A 20 0.16 -14.39 15.39
CA ASN A 20 -0.53 -14.88 14.21
C ASN A 20 0.36 -14.95 12.96
N LEU A 21 1.41 -14.14 12.88
CA LEU A 21 2.32 -14.06 11.73
C LEU A 21 3.58 -14.93 11.84
N LYS A 22 3.74 -15.75 12.90
CA LYS A 22 4.95 -16.59 13.10
C LYS A 22 5.27 -17.52 11.93
N ASN A 23 4.26 -17.93 11.17
CA ASN A 23 4.40 -18.81 10.02
C ASN A 23 4.45 -18.07 8.67
N LEU A 24 4.42 -16.72 8.68
CA LEU A 24 4.55 -15.94 7.46
C LEU A 24 5.92 -16.18 6.83
N LYS A 25 5.96 -16.45 5.52
CA LYS A 25 7.19 -16.72 4.78
C LYS A 25 7.76 -15.44 4.17
N GLU A 26 9.07 -15.30 4.25
CA GLU A 26 9.78 -14.26 3.52
C GLU A 26 9.87 -14.59 2.03
N LEU A 27 9.80 -13.56 1.17
CA LEU A 27 9.86 -13.67 -0.29
C LEU A 27 10.87 -12.63 -0.82
N ASP A 28 12.00 -13.09 -1.39
CA ASP A 28 12.92 -12.23 -2.13
C ASP A 28 12.59 -12.18 -3.62
N GLU A 29 12.19 -13.30 -4.19
CA GLU A 29 11.75 -13.40 -5.58
C GLU A 29 10.28 -13.82 -5.68
N TYR A 30 9.64 -13.51 -6.82
CA TYR A 30 8.26 -13.86 -7.06
C TYR A 30 8.08 -15.40 -7.09
N SER A 31 7.28 -15.86 -6.16
CA SER A 31 6.86 -17.26 -6.06
C SER A 31 5.36 -17.33 -5.83
N PRO A 32 4.56 -17.69 -6.86
CA PRO A 32 3.11 -17.73 -6.74
C PRO A 32 2.62 -18.64 -5.61
N SER A 33 3.28 -19.77 -5.37
CA SER A 33 2.92 -20.71 -4.31
C SER A 33 3.15 -20.13 -2.92
N LEU A 34 4.33 -19.55 -2.67
CA LEU A 34 4.67 -18.95 -1.37
C LEU A 34 3.84 -17.71 -1.08
N LEU A 35 3.61 -16.84 -2.09
CA LEU A 35 2.74 -15.69 -1.92
C LEU A 35 1.31 -16.13 -1.61
N LYS A 36 0.81 -17.17 -2.26
CA LYS A 36 -0.51 -17.75 -1.99
C LYS A 36 -0.59 -18.34 -0.57
N GLU A 37 0.46 -19.00 -0.09
CA GLU A 37 0.53 -19.49 1.30
C GLU A 37 0.41 -18.33 2.29
N ASN A 38 1.18 -17.25 2.09
CA ASN A 38 1.10 -16.05 2.91
C ASN A 38 -0.30 -15.42 2.87
N LEU A 39 -0.88 -15.24 1.68
CA LEU A 39 -2.22 -14.66 1.54
C LEU A 39 -3.29 -15.54 2.19
N ASN A 40 -3.16 -16.88 2.13
CA ASN A 40 -4.08 -17.79 2.82
C ASN A 40 -3.97 -17.67 4.35
N LEU A 41 -2.75 -17.58 4.90
CA LEU A 41 -2.55 -17.32 6.33
C LEU A 41 -3.25 -16.02 6.75
N LEU A 42 -3.08 -14.95 5.97
CA LEU A 42 -3.68 -13.65 6.26
C LEU A 42 -5.21 -13.67 6.10
N LYS A 43 -5.73 -14.41 5.13
CA LYS A 43 -7.16 -14.67 4.94
C LYS A 43 -7.77 -15.35 6.15
N GLU A 44 -7.16 -16.41 6.67
CA GLU A 44 -7.63 -17.13 7.86
C GLU A 44 -7.73 -16.23 9.10
N LYS A 45 -6.89 -15.20 9.18
CA LYS A 45 -6.89 -14.20 10.24
C LYS A 45 -7.76 -12.97 9.95
N GLY A 46 -8.37 -12.88 8.77
CA GLY A 46 -9.18 -11.74 8.33
C GLY A 46 -8.37 -10.47 8.01
N TYR A 47 -7.03 -10.58 7.86
CA TYR A 47 -6.14 -9.42 7.72
C TYR A 47 -6.21 -8.73 6.36
N LEU A 48 -6.90 -9.32 5.39
CA LEU A 48 -7.20 -8.70 4.09
C LEU A 48 -8.38 -7.71 4.16
N GLY A 49 -9.20 -7.80 5.21
CA GLY A 49 -10.39 -6.98 5.40
C GLY A 49 -10.45 -6.20 6.71
N VAL A 50 -9.30 -5.88 7.34
CA VAL A 50 -9.24 -5.26 8.67
C VAL A 50 -10.18 -4.07 8.86
N PRO A 51 -10.20 -3.03 7.98
CA PRO A 51 -10.99 -1.83 8.23
C PRO A 51 -12.44 -1.91 7.75
N TYR A 52 -12.84 -3.03 7.09
CA TYR A 52 -14.18 -3.14 6.54
C TYR A 52 -15.15 -3.70 7.56
N PRO A 53 -16.43 -3.23 7.53
CA PRO A 53 -17.48 -3.72 8.41
C PRO A 53 -17.68 -5.24 8.31
N LYS A 54 -18.10 -5.85 9.42
CA LYS A 54 -18.36 -7.30 9.49
C LYS A 54 -19.45 -7.75 8.51
N GLU A 55 -20.41 -6.89 8.22
CA GLU A 55 -21.47 -7.15 7.23
C GLU A 55 -20.93 -7.34 5.81
N TYR A 56 -19.76 -6.75 5.50
CA TYR A 56 -19.04 -6.96 4.23
C TYR A 56 -17.90 -7.97 4.38
N GLY A 57 -17.86 -8.74 5.46
CA GLY A 57 -16.87 -9.80 5.64
C GLY A 57 -15.52 -9.36 6.21
N GLY A 58 -15.37 -8.10 6.60
CA GLY A 58 -14.18 -7.58 7.25
C GLY A 58 -14.16 -7.79 8.76
N LEU A 59 -13.11 -7.33 9.45
CA LEU A 59 -13.00 -7.42 10.90
C LEU A 59 -13.76 -6.32 11.65
N GLY A 60 -14.16 -5.24 10.98
CA GLY A 60 -14.81 -4.07 11.60
C GLY A 60 -13.89 -3.32 12.56
N LEU A 61 -12.58 -3.41 12.35
CA LEU A 61 -11.57 -2.68 13.11
C LEU A 61 -11.26 -1.34 12.45
N ASP A 62 -10.43 -0.52 13.08
CA ASP A 62 -10.09 0.80 12.56
C ASP A 62 -8.78 0.85 11.74
N TYR A 63 -8.47 2.01 11.17
CA TYR A 63 -7.27 2.22 10.35
C TYR A 63 -5.96 2.08 11.14
N LEU A 64 -5.95 2.28 12.47
CA LEU A 64 -4.76 2.06 13.27
C LEU A 64 -4.47 0.57 13.43
N HIS A 65 -5.50 -0.25 13.63
CA HIS A 65 -5.36 -1.72 13.60
C HIS A 65 -4.83 -2.18 12.23
N TYR A 66 -5.36 -1.61 11.13
CA TYR A 66 -4.87 -1.90 9.79
C TYR A 66 -3.40 -1.52 9.61
N ALA A 67 -2.98 -0.33 10.06
CA ALA A 67 -1.59 0.10 10.01
C ALA A 67 -0.66 -0.83 10.82
N ILE A 68 -1.09 -1.31 11.98
CA ILE A 68 -0.35 -2.29 12.78
C ILE A 68 -0.18 -3.60 11.99
N VAL A 69 -1.23 -4.11 11.38
CA VAL A 69 -1.16 -5.35 10.58
C VAL A 69 -0.18 -5.19 9.41
N ILE A 70 -0.26 -4.10 8.64
CA ILE A 70 0.69 -3.84 7.53
C ILE A 70 2.12 -3.74 8.05
N CYS A 71 2.35 -3.03 9.16
CA CYS A 71 3.68 -2.89 9.77
C CYS A 71 4.26 -4.26 10.15
N GLU A 72 3.51 -5.10 10.87
CA GLU A 72 4.02 -6.40 11.32
C GLU A 72 4.22 -7.40 10.16
N ILE A 73 3.36 -7.40 9.13
CA ILE A 73 3.60 -8.18 7.90
C ILE A 73 4.90 -7.73 7.22
N SER A 74 5.11 -6.41 7.10
CA SER A 74 6.25 -5.85 6.38
C SER A 74 7.59 -6.02 7.11
N LYS A 75 7.57 -6.22 8.42
CA LYS A 75 8.75 -6.64 9.20
C LYS A 75 9.27 -8.02 8.78
N ILE A 76 8.38 -8.90 8.34
CA ILE A 76 8.71 -10.27 7.97
C ILE A 76 8.89 -10.39 6.47
N CYS A 77 7.90 -9.91 5.70
CA CYS A 77 7.86 -10.02 4.26
C CYS A 77 7.32 -8.72 3.63
N PRO A 78 8.18 -7.76 3.25
CA PRO A 78 7.75 -6.54 2.58
C PRO A 78 6.92 -6.80 1.32
N SER A 79 7.26 -7.80 0.51
CA SER A 79 6.50 -8.13 -0.70
C SER A 79 5.03 -8.49 -0.41
N THR A 80 4.78 -9.28 0.65
CA THR A 80 3.42 -9.58 1.10
C THR A 80 2.74 -8.36 1.72
N GLY A 81 3.47 -7.54 2.48
CA GLY A 81 2.96 -6.29 3.06
C GLY A 81 2.45 -5.33 1.99
N LEU A 82 3.23 -5.13 0.91
CA LEU A 82 2.83 -4.30 -0.22
C LEU A 82 1.61 -4.87 -0.96
N ALA A 83 1.55 -6.20 -1.15
CA ALA A 83 0.41 -6.87 -1.79
C ALA A 83 -0.89 -6.63 -1.01
N VAL A 84 -0.86 -6.76 0.32
CA VAL A 84 -2.01 -6.49 1.19
C VAL A 84 -2.37 -5.00 1.21
N ALA A 85 -1.37 -4.10 1.24
CA ALA A 85 -1.59 -2.67 1.20
C ALA A 85 -2.34 -2.26 -0.08
N ALA A 86 -1.86 -2.70 -1.25
CA ALA A 86 -2.50 -2.42 -2.53
C ALA A 86 -3.91 -3.03 -2.63
N HIS A 87 -4.09 -4.26 -2.16
CA HIS A 87 -5.40 -4.93 -2.11
C HIS A 87 -6.41 -4.15 -1.26
N THR A 88 -6.06 -3.86 -0.01
CA THR A 88 -6.99 -3.28 0.96
C THR A 88 -7.19 -1.79 0.71
N SER A 89 -6.12 -0.98 0.65
CA SER A 89 -6.26 0.48 0.60
C SER A 89 -6.53 1.01 -0.81
N LEU A 90 -6.09 0.34 -1.88
CA LEU A 90 -6.23 0.87 -3.23
C LEU A 90 -7.38 0.24 -4.03
N CYS A 91 -7.65 -1.06 -3.88
CA CYS A 91 -8.74 -1.71 -4.61
C CYS A 91 -10.03 -1.81 -3.81
N ALA A 92 -9.99 -2.37 -2.61
CA ALA A 92 -11.21 -2.60 -1.83
C ALA A 92 -11.82 -1.30 -1.27
N PHE A 93 -10.98 -0.32 -0.87
CA PHE A 93 -11.47 0.95 -0.31
C PHE A 93 -12.38 1.75 -1.26
N PRO A 94 -12.03 2.04 -2.53
CA PRO A 94 -12.93 2.77 -3.41
C PRO A 94 -14.24 2.02 -3.69
N ILE A 95 -14.24 0.68 -3.73
CA ILE A 95 -15.48 -0.11 -3.85
C ILE A 95 -16.32 0.03 -2.59
N PHE A 96 -15.72 -0.03 -1.40
CA PHE A 96 -16.42 0.20 -0.13
C PHE A 96 -17.09 1.56 -0.09
N LYS A 97 -16.36 2.61 -0.50
CA LYS A 97 -16.80 3.99 -0.33
C LYS A 97 -17.77 4.46 -1.41
N TYR A 98 -17.58 4.05 -2.65
CA TYR A 98 -18.30 4.60 -3.82
C TYR A 98 -19.11 3.56 -4.57
N GLY A 99 -18.94 2.27 -4.29
CA GLY A 99 -19.75 1.21 -4.86
C GLY A 99 -21.17 1.23 -4.30
N ASP A 100 -22.14 0.87 -5.15
CA ASP A 100 -23.50 0.56 -4.70
C ASP A 100 -23.54 -0.78 -3.93
N GLU A 101 -24.69 -1.11 -3.37
CA GLU A 101 -24.83 -2.31 -2.53
C GLU A 101 -24.61 -3.62 -3.32
N GLU A 102 -24.98 -3.66 -4.59
CA GLU A 102 -24.75 -4.84 -5.44
C GLU A 102 -23.25 -4.99 -5.78
N GLN A 103 -22.57 -3.89 -6.07
CA GLN A 103 -21.13 -3.87 -6.25
C GLN A 103 -20.39 -4.28 -4.96
N LYS A 104 -20.81 -3.82 -3.80
CA LYS A 104 -20.23 -4.23 -2.51
C LYS A 104 -20.43 -5.72 -2.25
N LYS A 105 -21.62 -6.24 -2.48
CA LYS A 105 -21.89 -7.69 -2.35
C LYS A 105 -21.03 -8.52 -3.31
N ARG A 106 -20.95 -8.09 -4.57
CA ARG A 106 -20.27 -8.83 -5.64
C ARG A 106 -18.77 -8.77 -5.53
N TYR A 107 -18.20 -7.62 -5.11
CA TYR A 107 -16.77 -7.35 -5.19
C TYR A 107 -16.11 -7.12 -3.82
N LEU A 108 -16.70 -6.30 -2.93
CA LEU A 108 -16.09 -6.00 -1.63
C LEU A 108 -16.08 -7.21 -0.70
N ILE A 109 -17.19 -7.95 -0.61
CA ILE A 109 -17.27 -9.12 0.29
C ILE A 109 -16.17 -10.14 -0.01
N PRO A 110 -15.99 -10.63 -1.25
CA PRO A 110 -14.92 -11.57 -1.55
C PRO A 110 -13.51 -10.98 -1.37
N LEU A 111 -13.32 -9.67 -1.60
CA LEU A 111 -12.05 -8.99 -1.29
C LEU A 111 -11.80 -8.96 0.23
N ALA A 112 -12.74 -8.47 1.02
CA ALA A 112 -12.59 -8.36 2.47
C ALA A 112 -12.37 -9.71 3.16
N ARG A 113 -12.96 -10.78 2.62
CA ARG A 113 -12.72 -12.16 3.07
C ARG A 113 -11.43 -12.77 2.53
N GLY A 114 -10.72 -12.10 1.62
CA GLY A 114 -9.55 -12.66 0.95
C GLY A 114 -9.85 -13.87 0.07
N GLU A 115 -11.07 -14.00 -0.41
CA GLU A 115 -11.48 -15.02 -1.40
C GLU A 115 -10.99 -14.63 -2.80
N LYS A 116 -10.89 -13.32 -3.05
CA LYS A 116 -10.31 -12.71 -4.25
C LYS A 116 -9.29 -11.65 -3.87
N ILE A 117 -8.30 -11.45 -4.73
CA ILE A 117 -7.31 -10.40 -4.59
C ILE A 117 -7.64 -9.24 -5.51
N GLY A 118 -7.37 -8.03 -5.04
CA GLY A 118 -7.62 -6.80 -5.77
C GLY A 118 -6.35 -6.05 -6.16
N ALA A 119 -6.45 -5.31 -7.27
CA ALA A 119 -5.43 -4.39 -7.75
C ALA A 119 -6.06 -3.07 -8.22
N MET A 120 -5.25 -2.00 -8.32
CA MET A 120 -5.71 -0.71 -8.84
C MET A 120 -4.81 -0.24 -9.98
N GLY A 121 -5.41 0.17 -11.09
CA GLY A 121 -4.71 0.72 -12.26
C GLY A 121 -4.95 2.22 -12.40
N LEU A 122 -3.97 3.02 -11.97
CA LEU A 122 -3.93 4.47 -12.16
C LEU A 122 -2.83 4.87 -13.15
N THR A 123 -1.60 4.51 -12.84
CA THR A 123 -0.38 4.91 -13.57
C THR A 123 -0.37 4.41 -15.00
N GLU A 124 0.10 5.24 -15.92
CA GLU A 124 0.27 4.94 -17.34
C GLU A 124 1.70 5.27 -17.79
N PRO A 125 2.13 4.82 -18.98
CA PRO A 125 3.47 5.14 -19.50
C PRO A 125 3.80 6.64 -19.48
N ASN A 126 2.83 7.51 -19.77
CA ASN A 126 2.98 8.97 -19.85
C ASN A 126 2.36 9.72 -18.66
N ALA A 127 1.72 9.05 -17.69
CA ALA A 127 1.01 9.67 -16.57
C ALA A 127 1.33 8.95 -15.25
N GLY A 128 2.32 9.47 -14.54
CA GLY A 128 2.69 9.01 -13.18
C GLY A 128 2.26 10.00 -12.11
N SER A 129 3.15 10.92 -11.72
CA SER A 129 2.88 11.94 -10.69
C SER A 129 1.73 12.90 -11.06
N GLU A 130 1.52 13.17 -12.36
CA GLU A 130 0.36 13.92 -12.85
C GLU A 130 -0.80 12.95 -13.14
N ALA A 131 -1.50 12.54 -12.08
CA ALA A 131 -2.62 11.60 -12.16
C ALA A 131 -3.82 12.10 -13.00
N SER A 132 -3.89 13.40 -13.29
CA SER A 132 -4.93 13.98 -14.16
C SER A 132 -4.62 13.84 -15.65
N ALA A 133 -3.42 13.43 -16.01
CA ALA A 133 -2.98 13.28 -17.40
C ALA A 133 -3.20 11.87 -17.98
N ILE A 134 -3.98 11.01 -17.32
CA ILE A 134 -4.25 9.65 -17.80
C ILE A 134 -4.92 9.66 -19.19
N GLU A 135 -4.56 8.68 -20.00
CA GLU A 135 -4.93 8.57 -21.42
C GLU A 135 -5.78 7.34 -21.74
N LEU A 136 -5.86 6.34 -20.86
CA LEU A 136 -6.74 5.17 -21.03
C LEU A 136 -8.14 5.65 -21.32
N GLN A 137 -8.63 5.45 -22.53
CA GLN A 137 -9.91 5.97 -22.97
C GLN A 137 -11.05 4.99 -22.69
N ALA A 138 -12.18 5.48 -22.20
CA ALA A 138 -13.43 4.74 -22.14
C ALA A 138 -14.47 5.42 -23.02
N LYS A 139 -15.10 4.66 -23.91
CA LYS A 139 -16.18 5.13 -24.82
C LYS A 139 -17.48 4.40 -24.51
N LYS A 140 -18.57 5.13 -24.41
CA LYS A 140 -19.91 4.53 -24.28
C LYS A 140 -20.30 3.78 -25.54
N ASN A 141 -20.78 2.56 -25.37
CA ASN A 141 -21.31 1.72 -26.46
C ASN A 141 -22.52 0.91 -25.96
N GLY A 142 -23.70 1.43 -26.13
CA GLY A 142 -24.94 0.79 -25.66
C GLY A 142 -24.92 0.55 -24.14
N ASN A 143 -24.95 -0.70 -23.71
CA ASN A 143 -24.90 -1.11 -22.31
C ASN A 143 -23.47 -1.37 -21.79
N PHE A 144 -22.45 -0.96 -22.51
CA PHE A 144 -21.04 -1.16 -22.19
C PHE A 144 -20.27 0.14 -22.29
N TYR A 145 -19.08 0.13 -21.67
CA TYR A 145 -17.97 1.02 -22.01
C TYR A 145 -16.87 0.20 -22.69
N ILE A 146 -16.30 0.75 -23.73
CA ILE A 146 -15.17 0.13 -24.43
C ILE A 146 -13.90 0.86 -23.97
N LEU A 147 -13.01 0.13 -23.32
CA LEU A 147 -11.74 0.65 -22.81
C LEU A 147 -10.59 0.31 -23.76
N ASN A 148 -9.75 1.32 -24.04
CA ASN A 148 -8.55 1.17 -24.86
C ASN A 148 -7.38 1.93 -24.25
N GLY A 149 -6.22 1.26 -24.08
CA GLY A 149 -4.97 1.82 -23.56
C GLY A 149 -4.25 0.87 -22.62
N THR A 150 -3.28 1.40 -21.86
CA THR A 150 -2.40 0.58 -21.01
C THR A 150 -2.21 1.24 -19.65
N LYS A 151 -2.22 0.44 -18.58
CA LYS A 151 -1.77 0.83 -17.24
C LYS A 151 -0.42 0.20 -16.95
N ARG A 152 0.39 0.84 -16.13
CA ARG A 152 1.75 0.40 -15.84
C ARG A 152 2.07 0.37 -14.35
N PHE A 153 3.01 -0.47 -13.93
CA PHE A 153 3.43 -0.66 -12.55
C PHE A 153 2.31 -1.08 -11.61
N ILE A 154 1.44 -1.99 -12.05
CA ILE A 154 0.28 -2.39 -11.27
C ILE A 154 0.63 -3.58 -10.36
N THR A 155 0.64 -3.32 -9.05
CA THR A 155 0.87 -4.33 -8.02
C THR A 155 -0.29 -5.34 -7.98
N ASN A 156 -0.01 -6.59 -7.64
CA ASN A 156 -0.95 -7.73 -7.61
C ASN A 156 -1.51 -8.12 -8.98
N SER A 157 -0.95 -7.68 -10.09
CA SER A 157 -1.54 -7.94 -11.42
C SER A 157 -1.74 -9.41 -11.71
N LYS A 158 -0.84 -10.29 -11.26
CA LYS A 158 -0.95 -11.74 -11.51
C LYS A 158 -1.94 -12.43 -10.58
N GLU A 159 -2.09 -11.94 -9.36
CA GLU A 159 -2.95 -12.51 -8.32
C GLU A 159 -4.38 -11.98 -8.37
N ALA A 160 -4.56 -10.72 -8.83
CA ALA A 160 -5.85 -10.05 -8.78
C ALA A 160 -6.87 -10.65 -9.75
N GLU A 161 -8.09 -10.79 -9.25
CA GLU A 161 -9.27 -11.09 -10.06
C GLU A 161 -10.18 -9.88 -10.23
N ILE A 162 -10.03 -8.87 -9.36
CA ILE A 162 -10.80 -7.63 -9.36
C ILE A 162 -9.83 -6.44 -9.45
N PHE A 163 -10.13 -5.52 -10.35
CA PHE A 163 -9.30 -4.32 -10.59
C PHE A 163 -10.17 -3.07 -10.53
N VAL A 164 -9.72 -2.04 -9.83
CA VAL A 164 -10.29 -0.69 -9.96
C VAL A 164 -9.43 0.09 -10.93
N ILE A 165 -10.00 0.48 -12.05
CA ILE A 165 -9.29 1.10 -13.17
C ILE A 165 -9.80 2.52 -13.38
N LEU A 166 -8.86 3.49 -13.43
CA LEU A 166 -9.15 4.87 -13.79
C LEU A 166 -8.96 5.06 -15.29
N SER A 167 -9.95 5.63 -15.96
CA SER A 167 -9.91 5.96 -17.38
C SER A 167 -10.49 7.37 -17.63
N THR A 168 -10.34 7.90 -18.82
CA THR A 168 -10.97 9.16 -19.22
C THR A 168 -12.05 8.94 -20.24
N LEU A 169 -13.22 9.56 -20.06
CA LEU A 169 -14.28 9.61 -21.05
C LEU A 169 -13.98 10.66 -22.12
N ASP A 170 -13.33 11.76 -21.70
CA ASP A 170 -12.93 12.87 -22.58
C ASP A 170 -11.71 13.57 -21.99
N LYS A 171 -10.58 13.51 -22.68
CA LYS A 171 -9.32 14.14 -22.26
C LYS A 171 -9.44 15.67 -22.16
N SER A 172 -10.30 16.30 -22.96
CA SER A 172 -10.47 17.76 -22.95
C SER A 172 -11.07 18.28 -21.63
N LEU A 173 -11.77 17.43 -20.89
CA LEU A 173 -12.35 17.75 -19.58
C LEU A 173 -11.34 17.63 -18.42
N GLY A 174 -10.11 17.15 -18.67
CA GLY A 174 -9.08 16.96 -17.65
C GLY A 174 -9.62 16.12 -16.48
N LYS A 175 -9.47 16.61 -15.26
CA LYS A 175 -9.93 15.90 -14.03
C LYS A 175 -11.40 15.49 -14.06
N LYS A 176 -12.26 16.27 -14.72
CA LYS A 176 -13.70 16.02 -14.84
C LYS A 176 -14.06 14.94 -15.86
N GLY A 177 -13.12 14.53 -16.72
CA GLY A 177 -13.30 13.40 -17.63
C GLY A 177 -12.95 12.06 -16.99
N ILE A 178 -12.23 12.05 -15.87
CA ILE A 178 -11.73 10.82 -15.25
C ILE A 178 -12.86 10.08 -14.54
N THR A 179 -12.97 8.79 -14.85
CA THR A 179 -14.02 7.88 -14.40
C THR A 179 -13.42 6.58 -13.93
N ALA A 180 -13.97 5.98 -12.88
CA ALA A 180 -13.51 4.72 -12.30
C ALA A 180 -14.40 3.55 -12.71
N PHE A 181 -13.80 2.40 -12.99
CA PHE A 181 -14.47 1.16 -13.33
C PHE A 181 -13.97 -0.01 -12.50
N ILE A 182 -14.85 -0.97 -12.21
CA ILE A 182 -14.49 -2.27 -11.65
C ILE A 182 -14.33 -3.25 -12.82
N ILE A 183 -13.13 -3.79 -12.99
CA ILE A 183 -12.80 -4.73 -14.06
C ILE A 183 -12.61 -6.11 -13.45
N GLU A 184 -13.22 -7.13 -14.05
CA GLU A 184 -12.96 -8.53 -13.72
C GLU A 184 -11.88 -9.09 -14.65
N ARG A 185 -11.04 -9.98 -14.13
CA ARG A 185 -9.90 -10.55 -14.88
C ARG A 185 -10.28 -11.19 -16.20
N ASN A 186 -11.48 -11.71 -16.31
CA ASN A 186 -11.99 -12.45 -17.47
C ASN A 186 -12.74 -11.57 -18.49
N PHE A 187 -12.76 -10.24 -18.33
CA PHE A 187 -13.40 -9.37 -19.30
C PHE A 187 -12.69 -9.46 -20.65
N LYS A 188 -13.49 -9.59 -21.72
CA LYS A 188 -12.97 -9.63 -23.09
C LYS A 188 -12.21 -8.35 -23.40
N GLY A 189 -11.02 -8.48 -23.99
CA GLY A 189 -10.15 -7.35 -24.30
C GLY A 189 -9.30 -6.83 -23.14
N PHE A 190 -9.32 -7.50 -21.96
CA PHE A 190 -8.44 -7.24 -20.84
C PHE A 190 -7.36 -8.31 -20.73
N THR A 191 -6.09 -7.91 -20.68
CA THR A 191 -4.95 -8.83 -20.52
C THR A 191 -3.90 -8.27 -19.59
N ILE A 192 -3.15 -9.18 -18.93
CA ILE A 192 -1.97 -8.83 -18.14
C ILE A 192 -0.76 -8.85 -19.09
N GLY A 193 -0.09 -7.71 -19.16
CA GLY A 193 1.08 -7.52 -20.00
C GLY A 193 2.39 -7.89 -19.30
N ARG A 194 3.45 -7.20 -19.69
CA ARG A 194 4.81 -7.44 -19.22
C ARG A 194 4.93 -7.26 -17.70
N GLU A 195 5.66 -8.17 -17.05
CA GLU A 195 6.10 -8.03 -15.67
C GLU A 195 7.33 -7.14 -15.57
N GLU A 196 7.37 -6.28 -14.56
CA GLU A 196 8.51 -5.39 -14.28
C GLU A 196 9.58 -6.12 -13.47
N ASP A 197 10.82 -6.06 -13.93
CA ASP A 197 12.00 -6.50 -13.18
C ASP A 197 12.43 -5.39 -12.21
N LYS A 198 12.09 -5.55 -10.93
CA LYS A 198 12.21 -4.51 -9.92
C LYS A 198 13.48 -4.62 -9.10
N LEU A 199 13.94 -3.50 -8.54
CA LEU A 199 15.04 -3.45 -7.57
C LEU A 199 14.67 -4.20 -6.28
N GLY A 200 13.49 -3.91 -5.72
CA GLY A 200 12.99 -4.47 -4.45
C GLY A 200 11.53 -4.90 -4.55
N VAL A 201 10.98 -5.44 -3.47
CA VAL A 201 9.64 -6.04 -3.38
C VAL A 201 9.40 -7.04 -4.52
N ARG A 202 10.43 -7.77 -4.88
CA ARG A 202 10.46 -8.67 -6.03
C ARG A 202 9.53 -9.87 -5.85
N GLY A 203 9.20 -10.23 -4.61
CA GLY A 203 8.24 -11.27 -4.27
C GLY A 203 6.76 -10.92 -4.53
N SER A 204 6.46 -9.68 -4.95
CA SER A 204 5.12 -9.22 -5.34
C SER A 204 5.08 -9.00 -6.85
N SER A 205 4.03 -9.46 -7.54
CA SER A 205 3.88 -9.22 -8.98
C SER A 205 3.61 -7.74 -9.26
N THR A 206 4.18 -7.23 -10.35
CA THR A 206 3.93 -5.87 -10.82
C THR A 206 3.99 -5.89 -12.35
N CYS A 207 2.84 -5.68 -13.02
CA CYS A 207 2.77 -5.80 -14.47
C CYS A 207 2.08 -4.59 -15.12
N GLU A 208 2.14 -4.58 -16.45
CA GLU A 208 1.25 -3.79 -17.28
C GLU A 208 -0.14 -4.42 -17.32
N LEU A 209 -1.17 -3.58 -17.48
CA LEU A 209 -2.53 -3.99 -17.80
C LEU A 209 -2.88 -3.42 -19.16
N ILE A 210 -3.31 -4.27 -20.09
CA ILE A 210 -3.58 -3.92 -21.48
C ILE A 210 -5.08 -4.03 -21.74
N PHE A 211 -5.65 -3.00 -22.34
CA PHE A 211 -7.06 -2.90 -22.72
C PHE A 211 -7.14 -2.70 -24.23
N GLU A 212 -7.68 -3.68 -24.95
CA GLU A 212 -7.89 -3.69 -26.40
C GLU A 212 -9.36 -3.99 -26.67
N ASP A 213 -10.13 -2.95 -26.96
CA ASP A 213 -11.59 -3.01 -27.08
C ASP A 213 -12.25 -3.74 -25.89
N CYS A 214 -11.75 -3.45 -24.67
CA CYS A 214 -12.22 -4.12 -23.47
C CYS A 214 -13.66 -3.71 -23.16
N GLU A 215 -14.56 -4.69 -23.21
CA GLU A 215 -15.98 -4.52 -22.97
C GLU A 215 -16.29 -4.54 -21.45
N VAL A 216 -16.68 -3.38 -20.90
CA VAL A 216 -17.00 -3.21 -19.48
C VAL A 216 -18.48 -2.90 -19.33
N PRO A 217 -19.29 -3.76 -18.68
CA PRO A 217 -20.70 -3.51 -18.46
C PRO A 217 -20.96 -2.21 -17.69
N LYS A 218 -22.09 -1.56 -17.95
CA LYS A 218 -22.46 -0.30 -17.28
C LYS A 218 -22.55 -0.42 -15.76
N GLU A 219 -23.00 -1.56 -15.26
CA GLU A 219 -23.06 -1.87 -13.84
C GLU A 219 -21.69 -1.95 -13.15
N ASN A 220 -20.61 -1.98 -13.93
CA ASN A 220 -19.24 -1.94 -13.45
C ASN A 220 -18.66 -0.50 -13.37
N LEU A 221 -19.44 0.52 -13.72
CA LEU A 221 -19.10 1.91 -13.41
C LEU A 221 -19.06 2.09 -11.89
N LEU A 222 -17.92 2.48 -11.35
CA LEU A 222 -17.78 2.75 -9.91
C LEU A 222 -18.19 4.20 -9.62
N GLY A 223 -19.27 4.35 -8.87
CA GLY A 223 -19.82 5.67 -8.54
C GLY A 223 -20.41 6.40 -9.74
N LYS A 224 -19.89 7.60 -10.08
CA LYS A 224 -20.41 8.46 -11.16
C LYS A 224 -19.34 8.79 -12.18
N GLU A 225 -19.75 8.97 -13.42
CA GLU A 225 -18.89 9.49 -14.50
C GLU A 225 -18.29 10.86 -14.11
N GLY A 226 -17.02 11.06 -14.45
CA GLY A 226 -16.30 12.31 -14.20
C GLY A 226 -15.88 12.54 -12.75
N GLU A 227 -16.25 11.68 -11.80
CA GLU A 227 -15.86 11.79 -10.40
C GLU A 227 -14.64 10.92 -10.00
N GLY A 228 -14.11 10.13 -10.92
CA GLY A 228 -13.01 9.20 -10.65
C GLY A 228 -11.76 9.86 -10.08
N TYR A 229 -11.45 11.11 -10.50
CA TYR A 229 -10.32 11.86 -9.95
C TYR A 229 -10.49 12.15 -8.45
N LYS A 230 -11.69 12.51 -8.02
CA LYS A 230 -12.01 12.72 -6.60
C LYS A 230 -11.84 11.41 -5.83
N TYR A 231 -12.35 10.31 -6.38
CA TYR A 231 -12.31 9.00 -5.72
C TYR A 231 -10.88 8.53 -5.51
N ILE A 232 -10.00 8.70 -6.53
CA ILE A 232 -8.63 8.25 -6.41
C ILE A 232 -7.82 9.13 -5.44
N MET A 233 -8.04 10.45 -5.39
CA MET A 233 -7.34 11.31 -4.43
C MET A 233 -7.66 10.87 -2.99
N GLU A 234 -8.91 10.59 -2.68
CA GLU A 234 -9.32 10.12 -1.36
C GLU A 234 -8.84 8.68 -1.04
N THR A 235 -8.72 7.84 -2.08
CA THR A 235 -8.11 6.51 -1.97
C THR A 235 -6.63 6.59 -1.63
N LEU A 236 -5.88 7.47 -2.30
CA LEU A 236 -4.46 7.67 -2.06
C LEU A 236 -4.15 8.22 -0.66
N ASP A 237 -5.07 8.97 -0.03
CA ASP A 237 -4.88 9.42 1.35
C ASP A 237 -4.81 8.23 2.33
N GLY A 238 -5.66 7.21 2.11
CA GLY A 238 -5.58 5.93 2.84
C GLY A 238 -4.35 5.11 2.47
N GLY A 239 -3.98 5.11 1.20
CA GLY A 239 -2.80 4.44 0.67
C GLY A 239 -1.49 4.96 1.29
N ARG A 240 -1.37 6.29 1.48
CA ARG A 240 -0.19 6.88 2.14
C ARG A 240 0.00 6.37 3.57
N ILE A 241 -1.08 6.14 4.32
CA ILE A 241 -1.02 5.56 5.67
C ILE A 241 -0.50 4.12 5.61
N SER A 242 -0.97 3.32 4.65
CA SER A 242 -0.50 1.95 4.48
C SER A 242 0.96 1.87 4.05
N ILE A 243 1.43 2.78 3.17
CA ILE A 243 2.85 2.86 2.79
C ILE A 243 3.70 3.37 3.96
N ALA A 244 3.21 4.30 4.78
CA ALA A 244 3.90 4.70 6.00
C ALA A 244 4.07 3.51 6.96
N ALA A 245 3.03 2.72 7.19
CA ALA A 245 3.08 1.51 8.01
C ALA A 245 4.00 0.43 7.40
N PHE A 246 3.97 0.26 6.10
CA PHE A 246 4.86 -0.63 5.34
C PHE A 246 6.34 -0.24 5.53
N SER A 247 6.67 1.03 5.33
CA SER A 247 8.01 1.59 5.53
C SER A 247 8.50 1.42 6.98
N LEU A 248 7.58 1.68 7.93
CA LEU A 248 7.85 1.51 9.36
C LEU A 248 8.18 0.06 9.70
N GLY A 249 7.50 -0.92 9.09
CA GLY A 249 7.81 -2.34 9.25
C GLY A 249 9.22 -2.68 8.81
N ILE A 250 9.63 -2.21 7.64
CA ILE A 250 11.01 -2.37 7.12
C ILE A 250 12.04 -1.75 8.06
N ALA A 251 11.80 -0.49 8.50
CA ALA A 251 12.69 0.20 9.44
C ALA A 251 12.84 -0.56 10.75
N LYS A 252 11.73 -1.02 11.35
CA LYS A 252 11.75 -1.80 12.60
C LYS A 252 12.51 -3.10 12.44
N ARG A 253 12.39 -3.79 11.32
CA ARG A 253 13.16 -5.02 11.06
C ARG A 253 14.65 -4.74 11.00
N ALA A 254 15.08 -3.75 10.22
CA ALA A 254 16.48 -3.35 10.12
C ALA A 254 17.03 -2.94 11.50
N TYR A 255 16.26 -2.22 12.29
CA TYR A 255 16.64 -1.84 13.66
C TYR A 255 16.78 -3.04 14.59
N GLU A 256 15.87 -4.01 14.56
CA GLU A 256 16.00 -5.27 15.32
C GLU A 256 17.32 -6.00 14.99
N MET A 257 17.74 -5.96 13.73
CA MET A 257 19.02 -6.54 13.32
C MET A 257 20.21 -5.76 13.87
N ILE A 258 20.16 -4.41 13.90
CA ILE A 258 21.18 -3.57 14.55
C ILE A 258 21.30 -3.94 16.03
N LEU A 259 20.18 -4.05 16.74
CA LEU A 259 20.16 -4.42 18.16
C LEU A 259 20.74 -5.81 18.40
N LYS A 260 20.37 -6.77 17.55
CA LYS A 260 20.90 -8.13 17.60
C LYS A 260 22.42 -8.13 17.38
N TRP A 261 22.89 -7.44 16.36
CA TRP A 261 24.32 -7.30 16.06
C TRP A 261 25.11 -6.81 17.27
N GLU A 262 24.67 -5.70 17.90
CA GLU A 262 25.36 -5.14 19.05
C GLU A 262 25.28 -6.05 20.27
N LYS A 263 24.16 -6.74 20.48
CA LYS A 263 23.98 -7.65 21.61
C LYS A 263 24.94 -8.84 21.54
N GLU A 264 25.19 -9.38 20.34
CA GLU A 264 26.02 -10.57 20.12
C GLU A 264 27.52 -10.27 20.09
N ARG A 265 27.95 -9.00 20.03
CA ARG A 265 29.38 -8.63 20.03
C ARG A 265 29.97 -8.68 21.42
N GLU A 266 31.20 -9.18 21.52
CA GLU A 266 31.99 -9.18 22.75
C GLU A 266 32.42 -7.76 23.15
N THR A 267 32.88 -6.98 22.18
CA THR A 267 33.33 -5.59 22.38
C THR A 267 32.24 -4.61 22.00
N LYS A 268 31.82 -3.79 22.94
CA LYS A 268 30.83 -2.75 22.74
C LYS A 268 31.43 -1.48 22.16
N SER A 269 30.65 -0.73 21.40
CA SER A 269 31.12 0.48 20.71
C SER A 269 30.17 1.67 20.95
N GLU A 270 30.72 2.78 21.45
CA GLU A 270 29.96 4.03 21.60
C GLU A 270 29.42 4.58 20.26
N ILE A 271 30.08 4.28 19.15
CA ILE A 271 29.59 4.66 17.81
C ILE A 271 28.29 3.93 17.52
N VAL A 272 28.22 2.62 17.83
CA VAL A 272 27.02 1.83 17.64
C VAL A 272 25.89 2.30 18.54
N TYR A 273 26.19 2.68 19.78
CA TYR A 273 25.19 3.26 20.70
C TYR A 273 24.58 4.56 20.17
N LYS A 274 25.38 5.42 19.54
CA LYS A 274 24.86 6.62 18.87
C LYS A 274 23.92 6.27 17.72
N ILE A 275 24.26 5.27 16.91
CA ILE A 275 23.42 4.79 15.81
C ILE A 275 22.12 4.20 16.36
N ILE A 276 22.19 3.38 17.41
CA ILE A 276 21.00 2.80 18.06
C ILE A 276 20.07 3.91 18.56
N ALA A 277 20.59 4.90 19.28
CA ALA A 277 19.79 6.01 19.80
C ALA A 277 19.14 6.84 18.69
N GLU A 278 19.87 7.09 17.60
CA GLU A 278 19.33 7.80 16.44
C GLU A 278 18.23 6.99 15.76
N CYS A 279 18.46 5.70 15.48
CA CYS A 279 17.46 4.82 14.88
C CYS A 279 16.20 4.71 15.74
N ASP A 280 16.34 4.56 17.04
CA ASP A 280 15.22 4.49 17.99
C ASP A 280 14.37 5.76 17.91
N THR A 281 14.98 6.93 18.00
CA THR A 281 14.30 8.23 17.93
C THR A 281 13.59 8.41 16.58
N LEU A 282 14.22 8.02 15.48
CA LEU A 282 13.63 8.10 14.13
C LEU A 282 12.40 7.18 14.02
N ILE A 283 12.49 5.96 14.50
CA ILE A 283 11.40 4.96 14.45
C ILE A 283 10.23 5.36 15.34
N GLU A 284 10.49 5.86 16.55
CA GLU A 284 9.44 6.37 17.44
C GLU A 284 8.70 7.55 16.81
N SER A 285 9.43 8.51 16.24
CA SER A 285 8.84 9.64 15.52
C SER A 285 8.01 9.18 14.32
N ALA A 286 8.52 8.23 13.53
CA ALA A 286 7.82 7.63 12.40
C ALA A 286 6.54 6.88 12.83
N THR A 287 6.61 6.16 13.96
CA THR A 287 5.46 5.46 14.57
C THR A 287 4.37 6.45 14.96
N LEU A 288 4.72 7.52 15.65
CA LEU A 288 3.78 8.55 16.09
C LEU A 288 3.08 9.23 14.91
N LEU A 289 3.81 9.60 13.85
CA LEU A 289 3.24 10.22 12.65
C LEU A 289 2.28 9.25 11.93
N THR A 290 2.66 7.98 11.80
CA THR A 290 1.84 6.95 11.16
C THR A 290 0.55 6.72 11.94
N TYR A 291 0.65 6.55 13.24
CA TYR A 291 -0.51 6.30 14.11
C TYR A 291 -1.43 7.51 14.18
N TYR A 292 -0.88 8.71 14.27
CA TYR A 292 -1.66 9.94 14.25
C TYR A 292 -2.48 10.08 12.97
N SER A 293 -1.87 9.84 11.80
CA SER A 293 -2.59 9.91 10.52
C SER A 293 -3.69 8.84 10.40
N ALA A 294 -3.45 7.63 10.94
CA ALA A 294 -4.46 6.58 10.98
C ALA A 294 -5.65 6.94 11.89
N LEU A 295 -5.39 7.58 13.03
CA LEU A 295 -6.43 8.03 13.95
C LEU A 295 -7.30 9.15 13.38
N LEU A 296 -6.71 10.09 12.65
CA LEU A 296 -7.48 11.13 11.94
C LEU A 296 -8.41 10.50 10.90
N LYS A 297 -7.93 9.50 10.15
CA LYS A 297 -8.75 8.75 9.21
C LYS A 297 -9.94 8.06 9.89
N ASN A 298 -9.77 7.52 11.10
CA ASN A 298 -10.86 6.92 11.90
C ASN A 298 -11.95 7.93 12.26
N GLN A 299 -11.59 9.19 12.45
CA GLN A 299 -12.52 10.28 12.78
C GLN A 299 -13.27 10.81 11.54
N GLY A 300 -12.96 10.28 10.35
CA GLY A 300 -13.51 10.77 9.08
C GLY A 300 -12.92 12.10 8.66
N GLU A 301 -11.84 12.55 9.31
CA GLU A 301 -11.14 13.78 8.95
C GLU A 301 -10.28 13.57 7.70
N ARG A 302 -10.21 14.62 6.88
CA ARG A 302 -9.34 14.64 5.71
C ARG A 302 -7.93 15.03 6.15
N GLY A 303 -7.08 14.02 6.34
CA GLY A 303 -5.70 14.17 6.80
C GLY A 303 -4.67 14.16 5.65
N ASP A 304 -4.90 14.95 4.60
CA ASP A 304 -4.01 15.00 3.41
C ASP A 304 -2.57 15.33 3.78
N LYS A 305 -2.38 16.32 4.67
CA LYS A 305 -1.07 16.77 5.16
C LYS A 305 -0.44 15.73 6.08
N GLU A 306 -1.22 15.20 7.02
CA GLU A 306 -0.74 14.27 8.04
C GLU A 306 -0.35 12.92 7.41
N SER A 307 -1.13 12.40 6.46
CA SER A 307 -0.78 11.18 5.72
C SER A 307 0.44 11.38 4.83
N ALA A 308 0.58 12.58 4.21
CA ALA A 308 1.76 12.92 3.43
C ALA A 308 3.02 13.07 4.32
N ASN A 309 2.90 13.69 5.51
CA ASN A 309 3.98 13.78 6.50
C ASN A 309 4.43 12.38 6.96
N ALA A 310 3.47 11.52 7.33
CA ALA A 310 3.76 10.16 7.75
C ALA A 310 4.51 9.40 6.66
N LYS A 311 3.98 9.40 5.43
CA LYS A 311 4.58 8.68 4.28
C LYS A 311 5.98 9.20 3.94
N LEU A 312 6.16 10.52 3.83
CA LEU A 312 7.45 11.12 3.53
C LEU A 312 8.50 10.73 4.57
N TYR A 313 8.19 10.98 5.85
CA TYR A 313 9.13 10.76 6.93
C TYR A 313 9.49 9.29 7.11
N THR A 314 8.50 8.39 7.13
CA THR A 314 8.76 6.95 7.31
C THR A 314 9.54 6.34 6.15
N SER A 315 9.33 6.82 4.92
CA SER A 315 10.08 6.36 3.75
C SER A 315 11.57 6.71 3.87
N GLU A 316 11.88 7.95 4.26
CA GLU A 316 13.26 8.41 4.49
C GLU A 316 13.90 7.67 5.69
N VAL A 317 13.16 7.46 6.77
CA VAL A 317 13.60 6.69 7.95
C VAL A 317 13.92 5.25 7.56
N ALA A 318 13.08 4.58 6.77
CA ALA A 318 13.31 3.20 6.36
C ALA A 318 14.63 3.04 5.59
N ILE A 319 14.89 3.91 4.62
CA ILE A 319 16.16 3.93 3.87
C ILE A 319 17.35 4.15 4.83
N LYS A 320 17.25 5.14 5.71
CA LYS A 320 18.35 5.51 6.61
C LYS A 320 18.69 4.40 7.61
N VAL A 321 17.67 3.78 8.22
CA VAL A 321 17.88 2.69 9.18
C VAL A 321 18.44 1.44 8.50
N CYS A 322 17.96 1.12 7.29
CA CYS A 322 18.53 0.04 6.49
C CYS A 322 20.00 0.30 6.12
N ASP A 323 20.35 1.53 5.74
CA ASP A 323 21.74 1.92 5.44
C ASP A 323 22.66 1.77 6.65
N TYR A 324 22.21 2.20 7.83
CA TYR A 324 22.96 1.97 9.08
C TYR A 324 23.15 0.47 9.38
N ALA A 325 22.10 -0.34 9.18
CA ALA A 325 22.20 -1.78 9.36
C ALA A 325 23.22 -2.41 8.40
N LEU A 326 23.16 -2.07 7.12
CA LEU A 326 24.12 -2.52 6.12
C LEU A 326 25.56 -2.15 6.50
N SER A 327 25.77 -0.89 6.89
CA SER A 327 27.09 -0.37 7.28
C SER A 327 27.66 -1.10 8.49
N LEU A 328 26.85 -1.36 9.51
CA LEU A 328 27.26 -2.09 10.72
C LEU A 328 27.62 -3.54 10.46
N TYR A 329 26.83 -4.23 9.64
CA TYR A 329 27.12 -5.60 9.22
C TYR A 329 28.26 -5.67 8.20
N SER A 330 28.66 -4.55 7.58
CA SER A 330 29.77 -4.46 6.62
C SER A 330 29.61 -5.49 5.50
N TYR A 331 30.61 -6.32 5.25
CA TYR A 331 30.57 -7.35 4.21
C TYR A 331 29.38 -8.31 4.36
N TYR A 332 29.02 -8.66 5.58
CA TYR A 332 27.84 -9.51 5.83
C TYR A 332 26.53 -8.79 5.47
N GLY A 333 26.46 -7.47 5.59
CA GLY A 333 25.26 -6.69 5.28
C GLY A 333 24.88 -6.76 3.80
N ILE A 334 25.84 -6.82 2.90
CA ILE A 334 25.62 -6.94 1.46
C ILE A 334 25.47 -8.38 0.97
N SER A 335 25.65 -9.38 1.86
CA SER A 335 25.43 -10.78 1.55
C SER A 335 23.95 -11.13 1.60
N LYS A 336 23.45 -11.86 0.60
CA LYS A 336 22.07 -12.37 0.57
C LYS A 336 21.73 -13.28 1.75
N GLU A 337 22.74 -13.87 2.39
CA GLU A 337 22.57 -14.76 3.54
C GLU A 337 21.88 -14.08 4.74
N TYR A 338 22.10 -12.77 4.91
CA TYR A 338 21.55 -12.00 6.03
C TYR A 338 20.27 -11.23 5.69
N ASN A 339 19.86 -11.20 4.42
CA ASN A 339 18.68 -10.50 3.90
C ASN A 339 18.63 -8.97 4.18
N LEU A 340 19.68 -8.37 4.73
CA LEU A 340 19.72 -6.93 4.99
C LEU A 340 19.69 -6.10 3.72
N GLU A 341 20.43 -6.51 2.71
CA GLU A 341 20.47 -5.86 1.41
C GLU A 341 19.08 -5.86 0.74
N LYS A 342 18.28 -6.93 1.00
CA LYS A 342 16.91 -7.03 0.53
C LYS A 342 16.01 -5.96 1.16
N PHE A 343 16.05 -5.77 2.47
CA PHE A 343 15.26 -4.75 3.15
C PHE A 343 15.62 -3.34 2.66
N PHE A 344 16.88 -3.07 2.37
CA PHE A 344 17.30 -1.80 1.76
C PHE A 344 16.73 -1.63 0.33
N ARG A 345 16.79 -2.67 -0.51
CA ARG A 345 16.19 -2.67 -1.85
C ARG A 345 14.67 -2.49 -1.78
N ASP A 346 14.01 -3.18 -0.85
CA ASP A 346 12.56 -3.11 -0.64
C ASP A 346 12.13 -1.74 -0.12
N ALA A 347 12.92 -1.08 0.72
CA ALA A 347 12.61 0.25 1.23
C ALA A 347 12.55 1.33 0.13
N LYS A 348 13.26 1.16 -0.98
CA LYS A 348 13.33 2.21 -2.02
C LYS A 348 11.99 2.51 -2.68
N ILE A 349 11.10 1.54 -2.79
CA ILE A 349 9.76 1.77 -3.36
C ILE A 349 8.94 2.76 -2.52
N CYS A 350 9.22 2.85 -1.21
CA CYS A 350 8.51 3.73 -0.30
C CYS A 350 8.61 5.22 -0.68
N GLU A 351 9.72 5.64 -1.28
CA GLU A 351 9.93 7.02 -1.72
C GLU A 351 9.25 7.32 -3.07
N ILE A 352 8.86 6.29 -3.82
CA ILE A 352 8.38 6.38 -5.22
C ILE A 352 6.88 6.07 -5.32
N GLY A 353 6.46 4.93 -4.77
CA GLY A 353 5.08 4.42 -4.88
C GLY A 353 4.06 5.28 -4.11
N GLU A 354 2.83 5.29 -4.60
CA GLU A 354 1.69 6.05 -4.03
C GLU A 354 1.96 7.55 -3.83
N GLY A 355 2.72 8.12 -4.75
CA GLY A 355 3.18 9.51 -4.75
C GLY A 355 4.62 9.63 -4.27
N THR A 356 5.46 10.24 -5.12
CA THR A 356 6.88 10.41 -4.81
C THR A 356 7.11 11.32 -3.60
N SER A 357 8.30 11.26 -3.00
CA SER A 357 8.69 12.17 -1.91
C SER A 357 8.53 13.64 -2.29
N GLU A 358 8.77 14.00 -3.56
CA GLU A 358 8.56 15.36 -4.08
C GLU A 358 7.07 15.73 -4.08
N ILE A 359 6.19 14.80 -4.48
CA ILE A 359 4.73 15.02 -4.41
C ILE A 359 4.27 15.19 -2.96
N MET A 360 4.80 14.42 -2.02
CA MET A 360 4.49 14.58 -0.60
C MET A 360 4.90 15.97 -0.10
N LYS A 361 6.10 16.43 -0.43
CA LYS A 361 6.59 17.78 -0.09
C LYS A 361 5.69 18.88 -0.66
N LEU A 362 5.20 18.72 -1.90
CA LEU A 362 4.25 19.67 -2.51
C LEU A 362 2.90 19.69 -1.78
N ILE A 363 2.36 18.54 -1.39
CA ILE A 363 1.09 18.46 -0.63
C ILE A 363 1.25 19.12 0.72
N ILE A 364 2.30 18.78 1.46
CA ILE A 364 2.59 19.34 2.79
C ILE A 364 2.71 20.85 2.71
N ALA A 365 3.48 21.38 1.76
CA ALA A 365 3.68 22.82 1.59
C ALA A 365 2.37 23.55 1.25
N LYS A 366 1.56 23.01 0.33
CA LYS A 366 0.27 23.60 -0.06
C LYS A 366 -0.69 23.65 1.12
N GLU A 367 -0.82 22.58 1.90
CA GLU A 367 -1.71 22.57 3.06
C GLU A 367 -1.18 23.46 4.21
N ALA A 368 0.14 23.54 4.40
CA ALA A 368 0.73 24.45 5.38
C ALA A 368 0.43 25.93 5.03
N LEU A 369 0.62 26.32 3.77
CA LEU A 369 0.34 27.69 3.31
C LEU A 369 -1.15 28.04 3.36
N LYS A 370 -2.04 27.10 3.05
CA LYS A 370 -3.49 27.29 3.12
C LYS A 370 -3.98 27.55 4.56
N ASN A 371 -3.32 26.95 5.55
CA ASN A 371 -3.65 27.08 6.97
C ASN A 371 -2.90 28.21 7.68
N PHE A 372 -1.96 28.86 7.00
CA PHE A 372 -1.27 30.06 7.51
C PHE A 372 -2.16 31.28 7.27
N LYS A 373 -2.64 31.89 8.37
CA LYS A 373 -3.47 33.11 8.36
C LYS A 373 -2.61 34.34 8.55
#